data_5dfb2a44a1bb27cdd47983efc2dc0f0c
#
_entry.id   5dfb2a44a1bb27cdd47983efc2dc0f0c
#
_cell.length_a   1.000
_cell.length_b   1.000
_cell.length_c   1.000
_cell.angle_alpha   90.00
_cell.angle_beta   90.00
_cell.angle_gamma   90.00
#
_symmetry.space_group_name_H-M   'P 1'
#
loop_
_entity.id
_entity.type
_entity.pdbx_description
1 polymer ?
#
loop_
_entity_poly.entity_id
_entity_poly.type
_entity_poly.pdbx_seq_one_letter_code
_entity_poly.pdbx_strand_id
1 'polypeptide(L)'
;KTVRGISAPSSLRNLEDLIRERTINVLDSLPEGETFDWVDAVSIELTTLMLATLFDFPLEDRRLLTKWSDLVTTIPEPGTRDVATSRQWFRDQIMECVNYFDKLFQERRENPGFDMVSMLAHGDSTKDKSPIEHLGNLILLIVGGNDTTRNSMSGSVYALNKWPEQYDKLIADPGLIKNLVPEIIRWQTPLAYMRRTATKDVEFRGKQIKKDDQVLLWYLSANRDEEVFGPNADVVDLERPNADRHLAFGHGIHYCM
;
A
#
# COMPACT_ATOMS: atom_id res chain seq x y z
N LYS A 1 1.83 -15.97 -1.57
CA LYS A 1 2.94 -16.87 -1.20
C LYS A 1 4.08 -16.81 -2.25
N THR A 2 3.77 -16.76 -3.54
CA THR A 2 4.75 -16.80 -4.64
C THR A 2 5.82 -15.70 -4.53
N VAL A 3 5.42 -14.46 -4.26
CA VAL A 3 6.35 -13.30 -4.19
C VAL A 3 6.89 -13.01 -2.77
N ARG A 4 6.59 -13.85 -1.78
CA ARG A 4 7.01 -13.63 -0.39
C ARG A 4 8.53 -13.56 -0.21
N GLY A 5 9.29 -14.20 -1.09
CA GLY A 5 10.75 -14.19 -1.03
C GLY A 5 11.35 -12.80 -1.14
N ILE A 6 10.83 -11.97 -2.03
CA ILE A 6 11.36 -10.61 -2.23
C ILE A 6 10.93 -9.64 -1.11
N SER A 7 9.74 -9.84 -0.52
CA SER A 7 9.25 -9.05 0.61
C SER A 7 9.70 -9.57 1.99
N ALA A 8 10.52 -10.62 2.03
CA ALA A 8 11.06 -11.13 3.29
C ALA A 8 11.95 -10.08 3.97
N PRO A 9 11.96 -9.99 5.32
CA PRO A 9 12.79 -9.02 6.03
C PRO A 9 14.28 -9.08 5.70
N SER A 10 14.80 -10.27 5.35
CA SER A 10 16.19 -10.43 4.90
C SER A 10 16.43 -9.78 3.54
N SER A 11 15.52 -9.93 2.59
CA SER A 11 15.62 -9.34 1.26
C SER A 11 15.45 -7.81 1.32
N LEU A 12 14.50 -7.33 2.14
CA LEU A 12 14.28 -5.89 2.33
C LEU A 12 15.48 -5.19 2.98
N ARG A 13 16.20 -5.87 3.92
CA ARG A 13 17.45 -5.31 4.47
C ARG A 13 18.52 -5.07 3.41
N ASN A 14 18.59 -5.90 2.38
CA ASN A 14 19.52 -5.70 1.28
C ASN A 14 19.18 -4.47 0.40
N LEU A 15 17.98 -3.93 0.54
CA LEU A 15 17.53 -2.72 -0.15
C LEU A 15 17.69 -1.44 0.70
N GLU A 16 18.14 -1.55 1.96
CA GLU A 16 18.21 -0.39 2.87
C GLU A 16 19.08 0.73 2.32
N ASP A 17 20.28 0.42 1.83
CA ASP A 17 21.18 1.42 1.26
C ASP A 17 20.58 2.09 0.02
N LEU A 18 19.94 1.31 -0.86
CA LEU A 18 19.23 1.82 -2.03
C LEU A 18 18.04 2.72 -1.65
N ILE A 19 17.25 2.31 -0.63
CA ILE A 19 16.14 3.11 -0.13
C ILE A 19 16.65 4.45 0.41
N ARG A 20 17.73 4.41 1.17
CA ARG A 20 18.36 5.61 1.75
C ARG A 20 18.87 6.54 0.66
N GLU A 21 19.61 6.03 -0.32
CA GLU A 21 20.12 6.81 -1.45
C GLU A 21 18.98 7.48 -2.22
N ARG A 22 17.92 6.74 -2.56
CA ARG A 22 16.76 7.29 -3.27
C ARG A 22 16.02 8.34 -2.45
N THR A 23 15.89 8.11 -1.15
CA THR A 23 15.27 9.07 -0.24
C THR A 23 16.07 10.38 -0.20
N ILE A 24 17.40 10.29 -0.10
CA ILE A 24 18.28 11.47 -0.14
C ILE A 24 18.11 12.19 -1.48
N ASN A 25 18.21 11.49 -2.60
CA ASN A 25 18.09 12.10 -3.92
C ASN A 25 16.73 12.80 -4.14
N VAL A 26 15.64 12.21 -3.66
CA VAL A 26 14.31 12.84 -3.75
C VAL A 26 14.24 14.08 -2.87
N LEU A 27 14.71 14.00 -1.62
CA LEU A 27 14.68 15.15 -0.70
C LEU A 27 15.59 16.30 -1.16
N ASP A 28 16.77 15.99 -1.68
CA ASP A 28 17.73 16.97 -2.21
C ASP A 28 17.24 17.64 -3.51
N SER A 29 16.30 17.02 -4.23
CA SER A 29 15.69 17.59 -5.44
C SER A 29 14.53 18.56 -5.15
N LEU A 30 14.08 18.67 -3.90
CA LEU A 30 12.95 19.52 -3.55
C LEU A 30 13.31 21.02 -3.68
N PRO A 31 12.35 21.85 -4.13
CA PRO A 31 12.59 23.29 -4.23
C PRO A 31 12.77 23.93 -2.86
N GLU A 32 13.78 24.77 -2.71
CA GLU A 32 14.02 25.56 -1.50
C GLU A 32 13.23 26.89 -1.54
N GLY A 33 12.53 27.21 -0.43
CA GLY A 33 11.83 28.48 -0.29
C GLY A 33 10.54 28.60 -1.10
N GLU A 34 10.10 27.53 -1.73
CA GLU A 34 8.87 27.48 -2.55
C GLU A 34 7.88 26.46 -1.97
N THR A 35 6.58 26.70 -2.24
CA THR A 35 5.53 25.71 -1.90
C THR A 35 5.46 24.64 -2.99
N PHE A 36 5.42 23.38 -2.60
CA PHE A 36 5.30 22.23 -3.51
C PHE A 36 4.31 21.19 -2.98
N ASP A 37 3.86 20.30 -3.86
CA ASP A 37 3.03 19.17 -3.49
C ASP A 37 3.90 18.02 -2.95
N TRP A 38 3.86 17.81 -1.62
CA TRP A 38 4.57 16.72 -0.96
C TRP A 38 4.15 15.34 -1.47
N VAL A 39 2.85 15.15 -1.78
CA VAL A 39 2.34 13.85 -2.23
C VAL A 39 2.97 13.47 -3.55
N ASP A 40 2.99 14.40 -4.51
CA ASP A 40 3.59 14.16 -5.82
C ASP A 40 5.11 14.10 -5.78
N ALA A 41 5.76 15.07 -5.15
CA ALA A 41 7.21 15.21 -5.17
C ALA A 41 7.94 14.18 -4.31
N VAL A 42 7.33 13.68 -3.23
CA VAL A 42 7.98 12.76 -2.29
C VAL A 42 7.27 11.43 -2.20
N SER A 43 5.99 11.42 -1.80
CA SER A 43 5.32 10.16 -1.45
C SER A 43 5.10 9.26 -2.66
N ILE A 44 4.64 9.80 -3.79
CA ILE A 44 4.47 9.06 -5.05
C ILE A 44 5.84 8.68 -5.62
N GLU A 45 6.79 9.60 -5.60
CA GLU A 45 8.11 9.37 -6.17
C GLU A 45 8.82 8.21 -5.48
N LEU A 46 8.90 8.22 -4.16
CA LEU A 46 9.55 7.15 -3.40
C LEU A 46 8.83 5.80 -3.55
N THR A 47 7.49 5.78 -3.48
CA THR A 47 6.76 4.52 -3.62
C THR A 47 6.92 3.91 -5.01
N THR A 48 6.86 4.72 -6.06
CA THR A 48 7.03 4.21 -7.43
C THR A 48 8.45 3.75 -7.73
N LEU A 49 9.47 4.45 -7.21
CA LEU A 49 10.86 4.01 -7.29
C LEU A 49 11.07 2.65 -6.63
N MET A 50 10.48 2.43 -5.45
CA MET A 50 10.59 1.15 -4.75
C MET A 50 9.82 0.03 -5.43
N LEU A 51 8.59 0.29 -5.87
CA LEU A 51 7.82 -0.68 -6.64
C LEU A 51 8.52 -1.07 -7.94
N ALA A 52 9.03 -0.10 -8.69
CA ALA A 52 9.78 -0.37 -9.90
C ALA A 52 10.98 -1.29 -9.63
N THR A 53 11.67 -1.10 -8.51
CA THR A 53 12.76 -2.01 -8.09
C THR A 53 12.27 -3.42 -7.80
N LEU A 54 11.16 -3.56 -7.05
CA LEU A 54 10.64 -4.87 -6.68
C LEU A 54 10.07 -5.65 -7.86
N PHE A 55 9.58 -4.95 -8.89
CA PHE A 55 9.10 -5.53 -10.13
C PHE A 55 10.18 -5.69 -11.21
N ASP A 56 11.37 -5.13 -11.00
CA ASP A 56 12.39 -4.90 -12.05
C ASP A 56 11.76 -4.20 -13.28
N PHE A 57 11.02 -3.12 -12.98
CA PHE A 57 10.26 -2.33 -13.94
C PHE A 57 11.12 -1.13 -14.40
N PRO A 58 11.07 -0.73 -15.68
CA PRO A 58 11.80 0.45 -16.17
C PRO A 58 11.52 1.69 -15.31
N LEU A 59 12.60 2.32 -14.81
CA LEU A 59 12.45 3.46 -13.88
C LEU A 59 11.83 4.68 -14.55
N GLU A 60 12.04 4.87 -15.84
CA GLU A 60 11.42 5.92 -16.67
C GLU A 60 9.90 5.78 -16.73
N ASP A 61 9.38 4.56 -16.70
CA ASP A 61 7.96 4.24 -16.78
C ASP A 61 7.27 4.10 -15.40
N ARG A 62 8.01 4.26 -14.30
CA ARG A 62 7.51 4.00 -12.92
C ARG A 62 6.19 4.68 -12.58
N ARG A 63 5.92 5.87 -13.14
CA ARG A 63 4.66 6.61 -12.92
C ARG A 63 3.43 5.88 -13.48
N LEU A 64 3.59 4.94 -14.41
CA LEU A 64 2.50 4.07 -14.86
C LEU A 64 1.96 3.20 -13.72
N LEU A 65 2.80 2.81 -12.76
CA LEU A 65 2.37 2.04 -11.59
C LEU A 65 1.37 2.84 -10.73
N THR A 66 1.60 4.15 -10.54
CA THR A 66 0.63 5.04 -9.88
C THR A 66 -0.63 5.21 -10.73
N LYS A 67 -0.49 5.46 -12.03
CA LYS A 67 -1.64 5.60 -12.95
C LYS A 67 -2.58 4.38 -12.86
N TRP A 68 -2.03 3.17 -12.88
CA TRP A 68 -2.83 1.95 -12.82
C TRP A 68 -3.39 1.68 -11.41
N SER A 69 -2.68 2.07 -10.35
CA SER A 69 -3.19 2.03 -8.98
C SER A 69 -4.41 2.95 -8.82
N ASP A 70 -4.26 4.20 -9.21
CA ASP A 70 -5.33 5.20 -9.14
C ASP A 70 -6.55 4.80 -9.99
N LEU A 71 -6.31 4.22 -11.18
CA LEU A 71 -7.38 3.71 -12.05
C LEU A 71 -8.31 2.72 -11.35
N VAL A 72 -7.76 1.80 -10.56
CA VAL A 72 -8.54 0.73 -9.91
C VAL A 72 -9.06 1.10 -8.52
N THR A 73 -8.50 2.11 -7.89
CA THR A 73 -8.90 2.59 -6.56
C THR A 73 -9.84 3.79 -6.60
N THR A 74 -9.84 4.55 -7.72
CA THR A 74 -10.73 5.70 -7.90
C THR A 74 -12.16 5.24 -8.14
N ILE A 75 -13.08 5.66 -7.26
CA ILE A 75 -14.52 5.49 -7.46
C ILE A 75 -15.01 6.67 -8.30
N PRO A 76 -15.56 6.44 -9.52
CA PRO A 76 -16.13 7.52 -10.32
C PRO A 76 -17.25 8.23 -9.55
N GLU A 77 -17.29 9.56 -9.61
CA GLU A 77 -18.38 10.32 -9.02
C GLU A 77 -19.70 9.92 -9.68
N PRO A 78 -20.75 9.68 -8.86
CA PRO A 78 -22.08 9.34 -9.38
C PRO A 78 -22.58 10.40 -10.39
N GLY A 79 -22.98 9.97 -11.58
CA GLY A 79 -23.55 10.84 -12.61
C GLY A 79 -22.54 11.55 -13.52
N THR A 80 -21.24 11.36 -13.33
CA THR A 80 -20.21 12.03 -14.14
C THR A 80 -19.99 11.39 -15.52
N ARG A 81 -20.36 10.13 -15.69
CA ARG A 81 -20.25 9.40 -16.97
C ARG A 81 -21.39 8.41 -17.14
N ASP A 82 -21.80 8.17 -18.38
CA ASP A 82 -22.62 7.02 -18.72
C ASP A 82 -21.87 5.72 -18.33
N VAL A 83 -22.60 4.75 -17.76
CA VAL A 83 -22.03 3.51 -17.22
C VAL A 83 -21.33 2.68 -18.31
N ALA A 84 -21.87 2.66 -19.53
CA ALA A 84 -21.27 1.91 -20.65
C ALA A 84 -19.95 2.54 -21.08
N THR A 85 -19.93 3.87 -21.24
CA THR A 85 -18.74 4.66 -21.60
C THR A 85 -17.66 4.54 -20.52
N SER A 86 -18.05 4.56 -19.24
CA SER A 86 -17.12 4.39 -18.13
C SER A 86 -16.49 3.01 -18.10
N ARG A 87 -17.27 1.95 -18.39
CA ARG A 87 -16.75 0.56 -18.45
C ARG A 87 -15.80 0.36 -19.63
N GLN A 88 -16.11 0.93 -20.80
CA GLN A 88 -15.23 0.82 -21.95
C GLN A 88 -13.91 1.57 -21.68
N TRP A 89 -13.97 2.81 -21.22
CA TRP A 89 -12.79 3.58 -20.85
C TRP A 89 -11.92 2.84 -19.84
N PHE A 90 -12.50 2.31 -18.76
CA PHE A 90 -11.77 1.53 -17.76
C PHE A 90 -11.09 0.31 -18.40
N ARG A 91 -11.81 -0.41 -19.26
CA ARG A 91 -11.27 -1.58 -19.94
C ARG A 91 -10.07 -1.20 -20.81
N ASP A 92 -10.17 -0.12 -21.57
CA ASP A 92 -9.10 0.35 -22.45
C ASP A 92 -7.85 0.72 -21.63
N GLN A 93 -8.02 1.42 -20.52
CA GLN A 93 -6.91 1.80 -19.63
C GLN A 93 -6.27 0.60 -18.95
N ILE A 94 -7.06 -0.38 -18.47
CA ILE A 94 -6.53 -1.56 -17.82
C ILE A 94 -5.82 -2.51 -18.79
N MET A 95 -6.24 -2.52 -20.06
CA MET A 95 -5.57 -3.30 -21.12
C MET A 95 -4.18 -2.74 -21.44
N GLU A 96 -3.92 -1.47 -21.25
CA GLU A 96 -2.56 -0.92 -21.31
C GLU A 96 -1.64 -1.60 -20.29
N CYS A 97 -2.10 -1.72 -19.03
CA CYS A 97 -1.39 -2.43 -17.97
C CYS A 97 -1.16 -3.91 -18.34
N VAL A 98 -2.21 -4.60 -18.80
CA VAL A 98 -2.11 -6.01 -19.21
C VAL A 98 -1.05 -6.19 -20.29
N ASN A 99 -1.10 -5.39 -21.35
CA ASN A 99 -0.17 -5.49 -22.48
C ASN A 99 1.27 -5.14 -22.10
N TYR A 100 1.45 -4.17 -21.19
CA TYR A 100 2.78 -3.81 -20.71
C TYR A 100 3.41 -4.96 -19.91
N PHE A 101 2.68 -5.49 -18.94
CA PHE A 101 3.17 -6.58 -18.12
C PHE A 101 3.29 -7.91 -18.89
N ASP A 102 2.46 -8.15 -19.92
CA ASP A 102 2.61 -9.36 -20.75
C ASP A 102 4.00 -9.39 -21.42
N LYS A 103 4.49 -8.25 -21.93
CA LYS A 103 5.83 -8.14 -22.48
C LYS A 103 6.90 -8.44 -21.42
N LEU A 104 6.78 -7.85 -20.23
CA LEU A 104 7.70 -8.13 -19.13
C LEU A 104 7.67 -9.61 -18.72
N PHE A 105 6.49 -10.23 -18.66
CA PHE A 105 6.39 -11.67 -18.37
C PHE A 105 7.10 -12.53 -19.43
N GLN A 106 6.98 -12.20 -20.71
CA GLN A 106 7.67 -12.91 -21.79
C GLN A 106 9.19 -12.79 -21.63
N GLU A 107 9.70 -11.58 -21.38
CA GLU A 107 11.12 -11.33 -21.14
C GLU A 107 11.63 -12.12 -19.92
N ARG A 108 10.89 -12.09 -18.80
CA ARG A 108 11.28 -12.77 -17.55
C ARG A 108 11.11 -14.29 -17.59
N ARG A 109 10.33 -14.84 -18.51
CA ARG A 109 10.32 -16.28 -18.78
C ARG A 109 11.61 -16.76 -19.40
N GLU A 110 12.20 -15.96 -20.28
CA GLU A 110 13.48 -16.26 -20.95
C GLU A 110 14.69 -15.89 -20.07
N ASN A 111 14.60 -14.76 -19.37
CA ASN A 111 15.69 -14.19 -18.58
C ASN A 111 15.20 -13.87 -17.16
N PRO A 112 15.04 -14.86 -16.27
CA PRO A 112 14.51 -14.63 -14.92
C PRO A 112 15.50 -13.86 -14.04
N GLY A 113 14.95 -12.85 -13.30
CA GLY A 113 15.63 -12.09 -12.29
C GLY A 113 15.15 -12.42 -10.87
N PHE A 114 15.67 -11.70 -9.88
CA PHE A 114 15.14 -11.73 -8.51
C PHE A 114 14.14 -10.58 -8.31
N ASP A 115 12.98 -10.69 -8.96
CA ASP A 115 11.93 -9.69 -8.99
C ASP A 115 10.54 -10.34 -8.93
N MET A 116 9.50 -9.51 -8.69
CA MET A 116 8.12 -10.02 -8.55
C MET A 116 7.55 -10.57 -9.86
N VAL A 117 7.93 -10.01 -11.02
CA VAL A 117 7.47 -10.49 -12.33
C VAL A 117 8.04 -11.87 -12.61
N SER A 118 9.35 -12.06 -12.41
CA SER A 118 10.01 -13.35 -12.53
C SER A 118 9.42 -14.40 -11.59
N MET A 119 9.16 -14.03 -10.34
CA MET A 119 8.53 -14.94 -9.37
C MET A 119 7.12 -15.35 -9.78
N LEU A 120 6.34 -14.44 -10.36
CA LEU A 120 4.99 -14.77 -10.87
C LEU A 120 5.07 -15.61 -12.16
N ALA A 121 6.04 -15.32 -13.03
CA ALA A 121 6.23 -16.04 -14.29
C ALA A 121 6.64 -17.51 -14.09
N HIS A 122 7.38 -17.81 -13.01
CA HIS A 122 7.92 -19.14 -12.73
C HIS A 122 7.28 -19.85 -11.54
N GLY A 123 6.42 -19.16 -10.76
CA GLY A 123 5.77 -19.76 -9.59
C GLY A 123 4.79 -20.86 -9.97
N ASP A 124 4.84 -22.01 -9.29
CA ASP A 124 3.99 -23.18 -9.61
C ASP A 124 2.49 -22.89 -9.66
N SER A 125 2.01 -21.95 -8.86
CA SER A 125 0.60 -21.54 -8.83
C SER A 125 0.23 -20.43 -9.81
N THR A 126 1.22 -19.86 -10.52
CA THR A 126 1.03 -18.66 -11.35
C THR A 126 1.55 -18.79 -12.78
N LYS A 127 2.57 -19.61 -13.04
CA LYS A 127 3.28 -19.69 -14.33
C LYS A 127 2.38 -19.98 -15.56
N ASP A 128 1.30 -20.72 -15.36
CA ASP A 128 0.39 -21.13 -16.43
C ASP A 128 -0.83 -20.20 -16.58
N LYS A 129 -0.85 -19.07 -15.88
CA LYS A 129 -1.94 -18.10 -15.96
C LYS A 129 -1.86 -17.27 -17.24
N SER A 130 -3.03 -16.95 -17.78
CA SER A 130 -3.16 -16.00 -18.89
C SER A 130 -2.80 -14.57 -18.45
N PRO A 131 -2.48 -13.65 -19.37
CA PRO A 131 -2.18 -12.25 -19.04
C PRO A 131 -3.27 -11.57 -18.19
N ILE A 132 -4.54 -11.83 -18.49
CA ILE A 132 -5.67 -11.26 -17.73
C ILE A 132 -5.79 -11.83 -16.30
N GLU A 133 -5.41 -13.10 -16.10
CA GLU A 133 -5.38 -13.70 -14.76
C GLU A 133 -4.19 -13.18 -13.93
N HIS A 134 -3.06 -12.87 -14.58
CA HIS A 134 -1.94 -12.19 -13.94
C HIS A 134 -2.30 -10.79 -13.49
N LEU A 135 -3.18 -10.10 -14.21
CA LEU A 135 -3.60 -8.74 -13.87
C LEU A 135 -4.09 -8.63 -12.42
N GLY A 136 -4.90 -9.61 -11.95
CA GLY A 136 -5.38 -9.60 -10.56
C GLY A 136 -4.25 -9.66 -9.53
N ASN A 137 -3.20 -10.45 -9.81
CA ASN A 137 -2.02 -10.52 -8.94
C ASN A 137 -1.21 -9.23 -8.99
N LEU A 138 -1.00 -8.67 -10.18
CA LEU A 138 -0.24 -7.44 -10.39
C LEU A 138 -0.90 -6.24 -9.73
N ILE A 139 -2.19 -6.05 -9.98
CA ILE A 139 -2.96 -4.95 -9.40
C ILE A 139 -2.95 -5.03 -7.86
N LEU A 140 -3.11 -6.22 -7.29
CA LEU A 140 -3.03 -6.40 -5.84
C LEU A 140 -1.67 -5.94 -5.29
N LEU A 141 -0.57 -6.28 -5.96
CA LEU A 141 0.78 -5.91 -5.55
C LEU A 141 1.05 -4.41 -5.76
N ILE A 142 0.62 -3.86 -6.90
CA ILE A 142 0.77 -2.44 -7.23
C ILE A 142 0.00 -1.57 -6.24
N VAL A 143 -1.30 -1.81 -6.06
CA VAL A 143 -2.15 -1.05 -5.13
C VAL A 143 -1.66 -1.21 -3.69
N GLY A 144 -1.36 -2.44 -3.27
CA GLY A 144 -0.89 -2.72 -1.92
C GLY A 144 0.43 -2.05 -1.58
N GLY A 145 1.36 -1.94 -2.52
CA GLY A 145 2.66 -1.31 -2.31
C GLY A 145 2.69 0.20 -2.55
N ASN A 146 1.80 0.71 -3.39
CA ASN A 146 1.76 2.14 -3.74
C ASN A 146 0.90 2.95 -2.76
N ASP A 147 -0.41 2.73 -2.75
CA ASP A 147 -1.36 3.61 -2.07
C ASP A 147 -1.20 3.65 -0.57
N THR A 148 -1.02 2.49 0.07
CA THR A 148 -0.93 2.42 1.53
C THR A 148 0.34 3.09 2.06
N THR A 149 1.46 2.90 1.38
CA THR A 149 2.76 3.51 1.73
C THR A 149 2.76 5.00 1.45
N ARG A 150 2.28 5.42 0.28
CA ARG A 150 2.08 6.83 -0.11
C ARG A 150 1.26 7.58 0.94
N ASN A 151 0.12 7.01 1.34
CA ASN A 151 -0.75 7.62 2.35
C ASN A 151 -0.09 7.67 3.74
N SER A 152 0.68 6.65 4.13
CA SER A 152 1.39 6.64 5.41
C SER A 152 2.47 7.73 5.45
N MET A 153 3.25 7.89 4.37
CA MET A 153 4.26 8.94 4.28
C MET A 153 3.64 10.35 4.30
N SER A 154 2.59 10.57 3.51
CA SER A 154 1.86 11.85 3.50
C SER A 154 1.19 12.12 4.85
N GLY A 155 0.58 11.09 5.44
CA GLY A 155 -0.05 11.16 6.75
C GLY A 155 0.94 11.47 7.88
N SER A 156 2.20 11.03 7.79
CA SER A 156 3.22 11.35 8.80
C SER A 156 3.54 12.85 8.82
N VAL A 157 3.73 13.47 7.66
CA VAL A 157 3.98 14.91 7.57
C VAL A 157 2.77 15.70 8.06
N TYR A 158 1.57 15.32 7.65
CA TYR A 158 0.34 15.95 8.13
C TYR A 158 0.20 15.82 9.65
N ALA A 159 0.44 14.63 10.21
CA ALA A 159 0.34 14.39 11.65
C ALA A 159 1.33 15.23 12.46
N LEU A 160 2.60 15.28 12.05
CA LEU A 160 3.63 16.05 12.74
C LEU A 160 3.39 17.57 12.64
N ASN A 161 2.72 18.04 11.58
CA ASN A 161 2.26 19.42 11.50
C ASN A 161 1.02 19.68 12.38
N LYS A 162 0.13 18.71 12.51
CA LYS A 162 -1.07 18.83 13.35
C LYS A 162 -0.76 18.75 14.84
N TRP A 163 0.26 18.01 15.22
CA TRP A 163 0.77 17.86 16.59
C TRP A 163 2.27 18.19 16.65
N PRO A 164 2.63 19.49 16.60
CA PRO A 164 4.02 19.91 16.52
C PRO A 164 4.86 19.49 17.74
N GLU A 165 4.23 19.30 18.90
CA GLU A 165 4.89 18.77 20.09
C GLU A 165 5.43 17.35 19.90
N GLN A 166 4.84 16.55 19.00
CA GLN A 166 5.35 15.23 18.64
C GLN A 166 6.59 15.35 17.74
N TYR A 167 6.61 16.35 16.86
CA TYR A 167 7.79 16.65 16.05
C TYR A 167 8.95 17.12 16.91
N ASP A 168 8.69 17.99 17.91
CA ASP A 168 9.71 18.45 18.86
C ASP A 168 10.32 17.28 19.65
N LYS A 169 9.50 16.31 20.10
CA LYS A 169 9.97 15.07 20.74
C LYS A 169 10.87 14.26 19.80
N LEU A 170 10.48 14.12 18.53
CA LEU A 170 11.25 13.36 17.54
C LEU A 170 12.62 14.01 17.28
N ILE A 171 12.70 15.34 17.23
CA ILE A 171 13.96 16.07 17.09
C ILE A 171 14.84 15.86 18.33
N ALA A 172 14.24 15.91 19.51
CA ALA A 172 14.96 15.71 20.79
C ALA A 172 15.46 14.28 20.98
N ASP A 173 14.69 13.28 20.52
CA ASP A 173 15.04 11.85 20.56
C ASP A 173 14.73 11.16 19.23
N PRO A 174 15.67 11.08 18.29
CA PRO A 174 15.53 10.35 17.03
C PRO A 174 15.25 8.84 17.20
N GLY A 175 15.47 8.28 18.40
CA GLY A 175 15.13 6.89 18.72
C GLY A 175 13.64 6.60 18.63
N LEU A 176 12.79 7.64 18.77
CA LEU A 176 11.34 7.55 18.61
C LEU A 176 10.87 7.20 17.18
N ILE A 177 11.74 7.30 16.18
CA ILE A 177 11.43 6.84 14.80
C ILE A 177 10.90 5.40 14.81
N LYS A 178 11.42 4.54 15.66
CA LYS A 178 10.97 3.14 15.75
C LYS A 178 9.49 3.00 16.12
N ASN A 179 8.98 3.92 16.93
CA ASN A 179 7.58 3.95 17.35
C ASN A 179 6.72 4.87 16.48
N LEU A 180 7.33 5.88 15.84
CA LEU A 180 6.66 6.75 14.87
C LEU A 180 5.99 5.93 13.75
N VAL A 181 6.71 4.97 13.16
CA VAL A 181 6.22 4.20 12.02
C VAL A 181 4.93 3.44 12.36
N PRO A 182 4.88 2.55 13.37
CA PRO A 182 3.65 1.86 13.75
C PRO A 182 2.55 2.82 14.23
N GLU A 183 2.88 3.92 14.92
CA GLU A 183 1.90 4.89 15.39
C GLU A 183 1.24 5.65 14.22
N ILE A 184 2.02 6.07 13.23
CA ILE A 184 1.45 6.68 12.02
C ILE A 184 0.58 5.68 11.25
N ILE A 185 1.00 4.44 11.09
CA ILE A 185 0.21 3.41 10.42
C ILE A 185 -1.09 3.13 11.20
N ARG A 186 -1.03 3.10 12.54
CA ARG A 186 -2.21 2.99 13.40
C ARG A 186 -3.18 4.15 13.16
N TRP A 187 -2.68 5.37 13.29
CA TRP A 187 -3.50 6.57 13.24
C TRP A 187 -4.05 6.84 11.83
N GLN A 188 -3.20 6.76 10.81
CA GLN A 188 -3.58 6.98 9.40
C GLN A 188 -4.52 5.89 8.90
N THR A 189 -4.25 4.63 9.25
CA THR A 189 -5.00 3.45 8.80
C THR A 189 -5.32 3.53 7.29
N PRO A 190 -4.32 3.47 6.40
CA PRO A 190 -4.50 3.74 4.96
C PRO A 190 -5.60 2.90 4.31
N LEU A 191 -5.80 1.67 4.80
CA LEU A 191 -6.91 0.81 4.42
C LEU A 191 -7.96 0.86 5.53
N ALA A 192 -8.96 1.75 5.38
CA ALA A 192 -9.94 2.03 6.43
C ALA A 192 -10.80 0.83 6.81
N TYR A 193 -11.13 -0.04 5.85
CA TYR A 193 -11.95 -1.23 6.06
C TYR A 193 -11.69 -2.31 5.01
N MET A 194 -12.06 -3.55 5.35
CA MET A 194 -12.10 -4.67 4.41
C MET A 194 -13.42 -5.43 4.55
N ARG A 195 -13.91 -5.96 3.43
CA ARG A 195 -15.12 -6.77 3.39
C ARG A 195 -14.79 -8.26 3.49
N ARG A 196 -15.64 -9.00 4.18
CA ARG A 196 -15.69 -10.46 4.19
C ARG A 196 -17.11 -10.92 3.86
N THR A 197 -17.23 -12.11 3.30
CA THR A 197 -18.53 -12.79 3.10
C THR A 197 -18.58 -13.97 4.05
N ALA A 198 -19.65 -14.08 4.82
CA ALA A 198 -19.84 -15.19 5.74
C ALA A 198 -20.03 -16.50 4.97
N THR A 199 -19.25 -17.53 5.31
CA THR A 199 -19.33 -18.84 4.64
C THR A 199 -20.38 -19.78 5.26
N LYS A 200 -20.89 -19.42 6.44
CA LYS A 200 -21.92 -20.15 7.20
C LYS A 200 -22.64 -19.20 8.14
N ASP A 201 -23.78 -19.64 8.65
CA ASP A 201 -24.46 -18.93 9.73
C ASP A 201 -23.59 -18.94 10.99
N VAL A 202 -23.51 -17.82 11.69
CA VAL A 202 -22.76 -17.67 12.93
C VAL A 202 -23.40 -16.64 13.84
N GLU A 203 -23.39 -16.91 15.14
CA GLU A 203 -23.72 -15.91 16.14
C GLU A 203 -22.44 -15.20 16.59
N PHE A 204 -22.48 -13.87 16.57
CA PHE A 204 -21.39 -13.03 17.05
C PHE A 204 -21.91 -11.93 17.97
N ARG A 205 -21.55 -11.97 19.24
CA ARG A 205 -21.97 -11.03 20.28
C ARG A 205 -23.51 -10.85 20.32
N GLY A 206 -24.27 -11.95 20.27
CA GLY A 206 -25.74 -11.96 20.30
C GLY A 206 -26.42 -11.54 18.99
N LYS A 207 -25.65 -11.31 17.92
CA LYS A 207 -26.16 -10.98 16.59
C LYS A 207 -25.99 -12.17 15.66
N GLN A 208 -27.05 -12.47 14.88
CA GLN A 208 -27.00 -13.50 13.87
C GLN A 208 -26.45 -12.95 12.56
N ILE A 209 -25.36 -13.54 12.08
CA ILE A 209 -24.81 -13.31 10.75
C ILE A 209 -25.14 -14.53 9.92
N LYS A 210 -25.83 -14.34 8.80
CA LYS A 210 -26.25 -15.41 7.89
C LYS A 210 -25.13 -15.73 6.91
N LYS A 211 -25.14 -16.97 6.41
CA LYS A 211 -24.34 -17.32 5.24
C LYS A 211 -24.61 -16.33 4.10
N ASP A 212 -23.56 -15.93 3.41
CA ASP A 212 -23.51 -14.96 2.31
C ASP A 212 -23.71 -13.48 2.72
N ASP A 213 -23.92 -13.20 4.02
CA ASP A 213 -23.90 -11.82 4.52
C ASP A 213 -22.53 -11.19 4.32
N GLN A 214 -22.55 -9.88 3.99
CA GLN A 214 -21.36 -9.07 3.84
C GLN A 214 -21.02 -8.38 5.16
N VAL A 215 -19.84 -8.66 5.71
CA VAL A 215 -19.35 -8.09 6.95
C VAL A 215 -18.19 -7.14 6.65
N LEU A 216 -18.33 -5.88 7.09
CA LEU A 216 -17.28 -4.88 7.00
C LEU A 216 -16.44 -4.87 8.28
N LEU A 217 -15.14 -5.06 8.14
CA LEU A 217 -14.16 -4.96 9.21
C LEU A 217 -13.55 -3.57 9.19
N TRP A 218 -13.98 -2.69 10.07
CA TRP A 218 -13.54 -1.31 10.16
C TRP A 218 -12.21 -1.20 10.91
N TYR A 219 -11.09 -1.30 10.21
CA TYR A 219 -9.75 -1.18 10.79
C TYR A 219 -9.51 0.20 11.40
N LEU A 220 -10.01 1.26 10.74
CA LEU A 220 -9.91 2.62 11.24
C LEU A 220 -10.56 2.77 12.63
N SER A 221 -11.74 2.19 12.83
CA SER A 221 -12.42 2.20 14.13
C SER A 221 -11.65 1.37 15.18
N ALA A 222 -11.19 0.18 14.79
CA ALA A 222 -10.44 -0.69 15.70
C ALA A 222 -9.10 -0.07 16.13
N ASN A 223 -8.44 0.69 15.23
CA ASN A 223 -7.18 1.38 15.52
C ASN A 223 -7.36 2.65 16.37
N ARG A 224 -8.60 3.06 16.61
CA ARG A 224 -8.98 4.19 17.47
C ARG A 224 -9.84 3.76 18.67
N ASP A 225 -9.81 2.47 18.99
CA ASP A 225 -10.53 1.92 20.14
C ASP A 225 -9.85 2.34 21.44
N GLU A 226 -10.55 3.14 22.26
CA GLU A 226 -10.05 3.66 23.53
C GLU A 226 -9.82 2.54 24.58
N GLU A 227 -10.52 1.42 24.48
CA GLU A 227 -10.28 0.26 25.33
C GLU A 227 -8.90 -0.36 25.07
N VAL A 228 -8.37 -0.18 23.85
CA VAL A 228 -7.06 -0.74 23.44
C VAL A 228 -5.97 0.32 23.49
N PHE A 229 -6.23 1.52 22.98
CA PHE A 229 -5.22 2.57 22.76
C PHE A 229 -5.31 3.73 23.74
N GLY A 230 -6.27 3.67 24.69
CA GLY A 230 -6.47 4.70 25.72
C GLY A 230 -7.30 5.88 25.24
N PRO A 231 -7.61 6.85 26.13
CA PRO A 231 -8.53 7.95 25.87
C PRO A 231 -8.05 8.94 24.80
N ASN A 232 -6.79 8.88 24.41
CA ASN A 232 -6.18 9.66 23.35
C ASN A 232 -5.96 8.85 22.05
N ALA A 233 -6.77 7.82 21.79
CA ALA A 233 -6.64 6.96 20.61
C ALA A 233 -6.73 7.72 19.28
N ASP A 234 -7.40 8.87 19.23
CA ASP A 234 -7.50 9.74 18.05
C ASP A 234 -6.29 10.62 17.78
N VAL A 235 -5.37 10.71 18.74
CA VAL A 235 -4.17 11.55 18.67
C VAL A 235 -2.95 10.69 18.31
N VAL A 236 -2.00 11.27 17.57
CA VAL A 236 -0.68 10.66 17.37
C VAL A 236 0.15 10.88 18.63
N ASP A 237 0.72 9.82 19.15
CA ASP A 237 1.58 9.80 20.32
C ASP A 237 2.81 8.91 20.07
N LEU A 238 3.97 9.53 19.87
CA LEU A 238 5.20 8.80 19.54
C LEU A 238 5.73 7.95 20.70
N GLU A 239 5.17 8.11 21.90
CA GLU A 239 5.51 7.31 23.08
C GLU A 239 4.44 6.26 23.41
N ARG A 240 3.44 6.07 22.55
CA ARG A 240 2.38 5.08 22.74
C ARG A 240 2.97 3.66 22.84
N PRO A 241 2.79 2.96 23.98
CA PRO A 241 3.52 1.71 24.23
C PRO A 241 3.03 0.51 23.40
N ASN A 242 1.86 0.61 22.80
CA ASN A 242 1.19 -0.46 22.05
C ASN A 242 0.81 -0.05 20.62
N ALA A 243 1.53 0.91 20.03
CA ALA A 243 1.29 1.39 18.67
C ALA A 243 1.32 0.26 17.64
N ASP A 244 2.19 -0.72 17.83
CA ASP A 244 2.37 -1.90 16.97
C ASP A 244 1.19 -2.91 17.00
N ARG A 245 0.26 -2.78 17.97
CA ARG A 245 -0.93 -3.63 18.07
C ARG A 245 -2.05 -3.25 17.10
N HIS A 246 -1.81 -2.31 16.22
CA HIS A 246 -2.80 -1.87 15.24
C HIS A 246 -3.24 -3.00 14.28
N LEU A 247 -4.45 -2.86 13.72
CA LEU A 247 -5.01 -3.78 12.75
C LEU A 247 -4.92 -3.27 11.29
N ALA A 248 -4.12 -2.23 11.02
CA ALA A 248 -3.99 -1.68 9.67
C ALA A 248 -3.48 -2.70 8.65
N PHE A 249 -2.73 -3.71 9.08
CA PHE A 249 -2.26 -4.83 8.26
C PHE A 249 -3.24 -6.00 8.21
N GLY A 250 -4.43 -5.86 8.80
CA GLY A 250 -5.39 -6.95 8.92
C GLY A 250 -4.98 -7.98 9.96
N HIS A 251 -5.61 -9.16 9.89
CA HIS A 251 -5.34 -10.29 10.79
C HIS A 251 -5.59 -11.62 10.08
N GLY A 252 -4.89 -12.68 10.51
CA GLY A 252 -5.08 -14.05 10.05
C GLY A 252 -4.46 -14.32 8.67
N ILE A 253 -5.14 -15.13 7.85
CA ILE A 253 -4.58 -15.63 6.57
C ILE A 253 -4.32 -14.53 5.53
N HIS A 254 -5.02 -13.41 5.66
CA HIS A 254 -4.89 -12.23 4.80
C HIS A 254 -4.09 -11.09 5.45
N TYR A 255 -3.31 -11.39 6.47
CA TYR A 255 -2.37 -10.42 7.03
C TYR A 255 -1.43 -9.91 5.93
N CYS A 256 -1.09 -8.63 5.94
CA CYS A 256 -0.19 -7.96 5.00
C CYS A 256 1.15 -8.73 4.89
N MET A 257 1.76 -8.69 3.71
CA MET A 257 3.03 -9.40 3.48
C MET A 257 4.19 -8.78 4.25
#